data_0956c62d733462cd8b9e8aa745be0fa5
#
_entry.id   0956c62d733462cd8b9e8aa745be0fa5
#
_cell.length_a   1.000
_cell.length_b   1.000
_cell.length_c   1.000
_cell.angle_alpha   90.00
_cell.angle_beta   90.00
_cell.angle_gamma   90.00
#
_symmetry.space_group_name_H-M   'P 1'
#
loop_
_entity.id
_entity.type
_entity.pdbx_description
1 polymer ?
#
loop_
_entity_poly.entity_id
_entity_poly.type
_entity_poly.pdbx_seq_one_letter_code
_entity_poly.pdbx_strand_id
1 'polypeptide(L)'
;MAKVIFGNHSSVLVPRQDRDSICKFYCDVLGGKVMKADPERDFIRLGDSFYIAFLYGDVADESEFLRSARSVWLEIKSDNVEEMTRKILAFGVRKLEVPDPHLYFQAPGGQCLRLVGIDEDLSLL
;
A
#
# COMPACT_ATOMS: atom_id res chain seq x y z
N MET A 1 19.09 -23.45 -17.77
CA MET A 1 18.55 -23.28 -16.41
C MET A 1 17.48 -22.21 -16.39
N ALA A 2 16.37 -22.50 -15.78
CA ALA A 2 15.32 -21.51 -15.68
C ALA A 2 15.69 -20.42 -14.66
N LYS A 3 15.28 -19.19 -14.92
CA LYS A 3 15.50 -18.04 -14.04
C LYS A 3 14.14 -17.52 -13.57
N VAL A 4 14.04 -17.17 -12.30
CA VAL A 4 12.80 -16.66 -11.72
C VAL A 4 13.07 -15.29 -11.09
N ILE A 5 12.22 -14.33 -11.41
CA ILE A 5 12.24 -12.99 -10.78
C ILE A 5 10.82 -12.61 -10.42
N PHE A 6 10.68 -11.66 -9.52
CA PHE A 6 9.34 -11.09 -9.25
C PHE A 6 8.88 -10.24 -10.42
N GLY A 7 7.59 -10.30 -10.70
CA GLY A 7 6.98 -9.45 -11.71
C GLY A 7 6.79 -8.02 -11.21
N ASN A 8 5.96 -7.27 -11.89
CA ASN A 8 5.80 -5.83 -11.65
C ASN A 8 4.50 -5.47 -10.90
N HIS A 9 3.81 -6.44 -10.33
CA HIS A 9 2.60 -6.10 -9.59
C HIS A 9 2.28 -7.10 -8.48
N SER A 10 1.42 -6.62 -7.58
CA SER A 10 0.82 -7.39 -6.52
C SER A 10 -0.70 -7.23 -6.65
N SER A 11 -1.46 -8.27 -6.35
CA SER A 11 -2.92 -8.20 -6.33
C SER A 11 -3.41 -8.39 -4.91
N VAL A 12 -4.35 -7.56 -4.48
CA VAL A 12 -4.93 -7.64 -3.14
C VAL A 12 -6.44 -7.61 -3.24
N LEU A 13 -7.08 -8.50 -2.46
CA LEU A 13 -8.53 -8.48 -2.28
C LEU A 13 -8.85 -7.49 -1.18
N VAL A 14 -9.77 -6.56 -1.44
CA VAL A 14 -10.09 -5.47 -0.52
C VAL A 14 -11.60 -5.27 -0.42
N PRO A 15 -12.07 -4.71 0.70
CA PRO A 15 -13.51 -4.43 0.83
C PRO A 15 -13.98 -3.44 -0.22
N ARG A 16 -15.10 -3.75 -0.85
CA ARG A 16 -15.70 -2.91 -1.89
C ARG A 16 -15.99 -1.49 -1.41
N GLN A 17 -16.40 -1.34 -0.16
CA GLN A 17 -16.73 -0.03 0.40
C GLN A 17 -15.51 0.87 0.57
N ASP A 18 -14.30 0.33 0.49
CA ASP A 18 -13.07 1.11 0.67
C ASP A 18 -12.52 1.68 -0.63
N ARG A 19 -13.20 1.45 -1.77
CA ARG A 19 -12.70 1.86 -3.08
C ARG A 19 -12.32 3.34 -3.17
N ASP A 20 -13.20 4.23 -2.72
CA ASP A 20 -12.94 5.66 -2.78
C ASP A 20 -11.73 6.04 -1.91
N SER A 21 -11.66 5.50 -0.70
CA SER A 21 -10.54 5.76 0.21
C SER A 21 -9.23 5.25 -0.36
N ILE A 22 -9.25 4.07 -0.98
CA ILE A 22 -8.07 3.48 -1.62
C ILE A 22 -7.57 4.39 -2.74
N CYS A 23 -8.46 4.81 -3.64
CA CYS A 23 -8.07 5.65 -4.76
C CYS A 23 -7.54 7.00 -4.28
N LYS A 24 -8.17 7.63 -3.29
CA LYS A 24 -7.71 8.89 -2.73
C LYS A 24 -6.35 8.75 -2.07
N PHE A 25 -6.16 7.71 -1.26
CA PHE A 25 -4.89 7.53 -0.57
C PHE A 25 -3.75 7.26 -1.54
N TYR A 26 -3.89 6.26 -2.40
CA TYR A 26 -2.79 5.88 -3.29
C TYR A 26 -2.50 6.92 -4.37
N CYS A 27 -3.51 7.64 -4.84
CA CYS A 27 -3.32 8.65 -5.88
C CYS A 27 -3.02 10.04 -5.31
N ASP A 28 -3.85 10.54 -4.39
CA ASP A 28 -3.70 11.92 -3.90
C ASP A 28 -2.58 12.05 -2.88
N VAL A 29 -2.38 11.05 -2.01
CA VAL A 29 -1.34 11.10 -0.98
C VAL A 29 -0.02 10.55 -1.50
N LEU A 30 -0.03 9.34 -2.09
CA LEU A 30 1.19 8.67 -2.53
C LEU A 30 1.62 9.03 -3.96
N GLY A 31 0.79 9.73 -4.71
CA GLY A 31 1.13 10.14 -6.07
C GLY A 31 0.98 9.05 -7.12
N GLY A 32 0.20 8.02 -6.83
CA GLY A 32 -0.06 6.95 -7.77
C GLY A 32 -1.00 7.37 -8.89
N LYS A 33 -1.15 6.50 -9.87
CA LYS A 33 -1.99 6.74 -11.03
C LYS A 33 -2.82 5.50 -11.35
N VAL A 34 -4.14 5.68 -11.51
CA VAL A 34 -5.02 4.60 -11.96
C VAL A 34 -4.74 4.36 -13.43
N MET A 35 -4.19 3.18 -13.74
CA MET A 35 -3.84 2.82 -15.12
C MET A 35 -4.97 2.08 -15.82
N LYS A 36 -5.80 1.39 -15.06
CA LYS A 36 -6.94 0.65 -15.58
C LYS A 36 -7.96 0.51 -14.47
N ALA A 37 -9.23 0.68 -14.81
CA ALA A 37 -10.33 0.55 -13.86
C ALA A 37 -11.51 -0.14 -14.54
N ASP A 38 -12.20 -1.00 -13.80
CA ASP A 38 -13.48 -1.58 -14.19
C ASP A 38 -14.35 -1.73 -12.93
N PRO A 39 -15.60 -2.20 -13.02
CA PRO A 39 -16.47 -2.27 -11.84
C PRO A 39 -15.91 -3.10 -10.68
N GLU A 40 -15.01 -4.05 -10.96
CA GLU A 40 -14.48 -4.96 -9.94
C GLU A 40 -13.03 -4.68 -9.54
N ARG A 41 -12.33 -3.79 -10.26
CA ARG A 41 -10.89 -3.63 -10.04
C ARG A 41 -10.40 -2.21 -10.32
N ASP A 42 -9.31 -1.86 -9.63
CA ASP A 42 -8.47 -0.71 -9.97
C ASP A 42 -7.02 -1.16 -10.01
N PHE A 43 -6.31 -0.80 -11.08
CA PHE A 43 -4.87 -1.02 -11.20
C PHE A 43 -4.17 0.31 -11.00
N ILE A 44 -3.48 0.46 -9.86
CA ILE A 44 -2.83 1.72 -9.49
C ILE A 44 -1.32 1.55 -9.56
N ARG A 45 -0.68 2.39 -10.36
CA ARG A 45 0.78 2.40 -10.48
C ARG A 45 1.39 3.36 -9.45
N LEU A 46 2.40 2.89 -8.73
CA LEU A 46 3.23 3.73 -7.87
C LEU A 46 4.64 3.71 -8.42
N GLY A 47 5.20 4.90 -8.67
CA GLY A 47 6.50 4.99 -9.33
C GLY A 47 6.41 4.66 -10.81
N ASP A 48 7.51 4.16 -11.37
CA ASP A 48 7.62 4.00 -12.82
C ASP A 48 7.08 2.68 -13.36
N SER A 49 7.09 1.62 -12.54
CA SER A 49 6.82 0.29 -13.09
C SER A 49 6.06 -0.66 -12.19
N PHE A 50 5.78 -0.31 -10.94
CA PHE A 50 5.09 -1.24 -10.03
C PHE A 50 3.61 -0.90 -9.89
N TYR A 51 2.76 -1.92 -9.95
CA TYR A 51 1.31 -1.80 -9.87
C TYR A 51 0.76 -2.56 -8.69
N ILE A 52 -0.28 -2.03 -8.08
CA ILE A 52 -1.13 -2.82 -7.18
C ILE A 52 -2.49 -2.95 -7.85
N ALA A 53 -2.93 -4.19 -8.01
CA ALA A 53 -4.27 -4.50 -8.50
C ALA A 53 -5.20 -4.67 -7.30
N PHE A 54 -6.10 -3.73 -7.10
CA PHE A 54 -7.10 -3.80 -6.04
C PHE A 54 -8.34 -4.50 -6.58
N LEU A 55 -8.63 -5.68 -6.03
CA LEU A 55 -9.79 -6.48 -6.41
C LEU A 55 -10.86 -6.31 -5.34
N TYR A 56 -12.00 -5.75 -5.71
CA TYR A 56 -13.04 -5.39 -4.74
C TYR A 56 -13.98 -6.55 -4.49
N GLY A 57 -14.22 -6.84 -3.23
CA GLY A 57 -15.11 -7.92 -2.83
C GLY A 57 -15.87 -7.61 -1.55
N ASP A 58 -16.75 -8.51 -1.18
CA ASP A 58 -17.54 -8.37 0.02
C ASP A 58 -16.79 -8.96 1.21
N VAL A 59 -16.83 -8.26 2.33
CA VAL A 59 -16.16 -8.64 3.56
C VAL A 59 -17.19 -8.70 4.69
N ALA A 60 -17.34 -9.88 5.30
CA ALA A 60 -18.33 -10.08 6.33
C ALA A 60 -17.95 -9.46 7.68
N ASP A 61 -16.68 -9.55 8.06
CA ASP A 61 -16.15 -9.01 9.31
C ASP A 61 -14.92 -8.16 9.02
N GLU A 62 -15.09 -6.83 9.10
CA GLU A 62 -14.03 -5.88 8.77
C GLU A 62 -12.84 -5.97 9.73
N SER A 63 -13.10 -6.15 11.04
CA SER A 63 -12.03 -6.25 12.03
C SER A 63 -11.15 -7.45 11.79
N GLU A 64 -11.77 -8.59 11.49
CA GLU A 64 -11.04 -9.81 11.20
C GLU A 64 -10.25 -9.69 9.89
N PHE A 65 -10.86 -9.09 8.87
CA PHE A 65 -10.18 -8.83 7.61
C PHE A 65 -8.93 -7.99 7.81
N LEU A 66 -9.03 -6.89 8.56
CA LEU A 66 -7.89 -6.00 8.81
C LEU A 66 -6.76 -6.70 9.56
N ARG A 67 -7.10 -7.58 10.50
CA ARG A 67 -6.07 -8.37 11.19
C ARG A 67 -5.38 -9.33 10.24
N SER A 68 -6.14 -10.02 9.41
CA SER A 68 -5.58 -10.96 8.43
C SER A 68 -4.70 -10.25 7.40
N ALA A 69 -5.06 -9.03 7.01
CA ALA A 69 -4.31 -8.23 6.04
C ALA A 69 -2.92 -7.84 6.56
N ARG A 70 -2.67 -7.96 7.87
CA ARG A 70 -1.36 -7.68 8.46
C ARG A 70 -0.34 -8.80 8.24
N SER A 71 -0.71 -9.84 7.51
CA SER A 71 0.21 -10.94 7.22
C SER A 71 1.21 -10.63 6.11
N VAL A 72 0.95 -9.63 5.27
CA VAL A 72 1.84 -9.23 4.16
C VAL A 72 2.09 -7.74 4.22
N TRP A 73 3.35 -7.35 4.21
CA TRP A 73 3.77 -5.96 4.28
C TRP A 73 4.55 -5.59 3.03
N LEU A 74 4.24 -4.44 2.44
CA LEU A 74 4.97 -3.89 1.31
C LEU A 74 5.76 -2.68 1.77
N GLU A 75 6.86 -2.39 1.06
CA GLU A 75 7.68 -1.22 1.35
C GLU A 75 7.48 -0.17 0.28
N ILE A 76 7.32 1.09 0.71
CA ILE A 76 7.32 2.24 -0.19
C ILE A 76 8.50 3.13 0.14
N LYS A 77 9.03 3.80 -0.87
CA LYS A 77 10.19 4.66 -0.73
C LYS A 77 9.85 6.09 -1.13
N SER A 78 10.43 7.05 -0.42
CA SER A 78 10.24 8.46 -0.73
C SER A 78 11.57 9.19 -0.66
N ASP A 79 11.72 10.19 -1.50
CA ASP A 79 12.86 11.11 -1.44
C ASP A 79 12.67 12.18 -0.35
N ASN A 80 11.50 12.21 0.29
CA ASN A 80 11.23 13.11 1.40
C ASN A 80 10.33 12.41 2.43
N VAL A 81 10.96 11.60 3.27
CA VAL A 81 10.26 10.79 4.28
C VAL A 81 9.48 11.64 5.27
N GLU A 82 10.05 12.78 5.69
CA GLU A 82 9.39 13.64 6.67
C GLU A 82 8.09 14.22 6.12
N GLU A 83 8.11 14.75 4.91
CA GLU A 83 6.92 15.30 4.26
C GLU A 83 5.88 14.21 4.02
N MET A 84 6.31 13.06 3.53
CA MET A 84 5.39 11.97 3.23
C MET A 84 4.75 11.41 4.50
N THR A 85 5.51 11.31 5.57
CA THR A 85 4.97 10.89 6.88
C THR A 85 3.84 11.82 7.31
N ARG A 86 4.02 13.14 7.19
CA ARG A 86 2.98 14.10 7.54
C ARG A 86 1.72 13.92 6.68
N LYS A 87 1.89 13.75 5.39
CA LYS A 87 0.76 13.57 4.46
C LYS A 87 -0.01 12.28 4.74
N ILE A 88 0.71 11.20 4.96
CA ILE A 88 0.11 9.90 5.26
C ILE A 88 -0.70 9.96 6.55
N LEU A 89 -0.11 10.48 7.62
CA LEU A 89 -0.79 10.56 8.90
C LEU A 89 -1.96 11.54 8.85
N ALA A 90 -1.85 12.63 8.09
CA ALA A 90 -2.95 13.59 7.92
C ALA A 90 -4.15 12.99 7.21
N PHE A 91 -3.95 12.00 6.37
CA PHE A 91 -5.06 11.30 5.72
C PHE A 91 -5.91 10.51 6.72
N GLY A 92 -5.31 10.10 7.84
CA GLY A 92 -6.02 9.36 8.89
C GLY A 92 -5.82 7.84 8.85
N VAL A 93 -4.70 7.38 8.27
CA VAL A 93 -4.39 5.96 8.28
C VAL A 93 -4.08 5.47 9.69
N ARG A 94 -4.18 4.17 9.89
CA ARG A 94 -3.86 3.55 11.17
C ARG A 94 -2.36 3.31 11.29
N LYS A 95 -1.69 4.08 12.15
CA LYS A 95 -0.30 3.85 12.45
C LYS A 95 -0.15 2.55 13.25
N LEU A 96 0.83 1.72 12.89
CA LEU A 96 1.10 0.46 13.57
C LEU A 96 2.38 0.59 14.38
N GLU A 97 2.32 0.06 15.61
CA GLU A 97 3.48 0.10 16.49
C GLU A 97 4.39 -1.10 16.23
N VAL A 98 5.60 -0.82 15.79
CA VAL A 98 6.64 -1.81 15.49
C VAL A 98 7.93 -1.32 16.14
N PRO A 99 8.75 -2.18 16.73
CA PRO A 99 10.02 -1.76 17.35
C PRO A 99 11.08 -1.41 16.30
N ASP A 100 10.81 -0.36 15.53
CA ASP A 100 11.61 0.11 14.41
C ASP A 100 11.25 1.58 14.23
N PRO A 101 12.22 2.48 13.96
CA PRO A 101 11.94 3.91 13.87
C PRO A 101 11.18 4.34 12.61
N HIS A 102 11.06 3.46 11.60
CA HIS A 102 10.33 3.81 10.39
C HIS A 102 8.83 3.87 10.63
N LEU A 103 8.11 4.50 9.72
CA LEU A 103 6.64 4.54 9.77
C LEU A 103 6.06 3.26 9.20
N TYR A 104 5.27 2.59 10.03
CA TYR A 104 4.48 1.42 9.63
C TYR A 104 3.01 1.77 9.80
N PHE A 105 2.21 1.47 8.79
CA PHE A 105 0.79 1.83 8.84
C PHE A 105 -0.04 0.87 8.00
N GLN A 106 -1.32 0.85 8.29
CA GLN A 106 -2.29 0.09 7.50
C GLN A 106 -3.10 1.07 6.65
N ALA A 107 -2.93 0.97 5.34
CA ALA A 107 -3.57 1.86 4.39
C ALA A 107 -5.05 1.51 4.21
N PRO A 108 -5.85 2.40 3.60
CA PRO A 108 -7.22 2.05 3.22
C PRO A 108 -7.25 0.75 2.42
N GLY A 109 -8.22 -0.10 2.71
CA GLY A 109 -8.30 -1.43 2.11
C GLY A 109 -7.55 -2.50 2.88
N GLY A 110 -6.64 -2.11 3.80
CA GLY A 110 -5.99 -3.03 4.71
C GLY A 110 -4.54 -3.34 4.45
N GLN A 111 -3.97 -2.92 3.31
CA GLN A 111 -2.57 -3.21 3.02
C GLN A 111 -1.65 -2.54 4.03
N CYS A 112 -0.75 -3.32 4.63
CA CYS A 112 0.26 -2.78 5.52
C CYS A 112 1.47 -2.31 4.73
N LEU A 113 1.97 -1.13 5.07
CA LEU A 113 3.08 -0.49 4.36
C LEU A 113 4.14 -0.01 5.34
N ARG A 114 5.38 -0.03 4.88
CA ARG A 114 6.54 0.54 5.57
C ARG A 114 7.10 1.64 4.69
N LEU A 115 7.34 2.81 5.26
CA LEU A 115 7.93 3.95 4.54
C LEU A 115 9.41 4.08 4.86
N VAL A 116 10.24 4.12 3.82
CA VAL A 116 11.68 4.31 3.97
C VAL A 116 12.18 5.37 2.99
N GLY A 117 13.42 5.83 3.20
CA GLY A 117 14.05 6.75 2.27
C GLY A 117 14.49 6.06 0.99
N ILE A 118 14.45 6.79 -0.12
CA ILE A 118 14.76 6.22 -1.43
C ILE A 118 16.20 5.72 -1.52
N ASP A 119 17.11 6.35 -0.77
CA ASP A 119 18.54 5.98 -0.75
C ASP A 119 18.92 5.13 0.46
N GLU A 120 17.94 4.62 1.19
CA GLU A 120 18.23 3.83 2.38
C GLU A 120 18.81 2.46 2.03
N ASP A 121 19.83 2.07 2.75
CA ASP A 121 20.55 0.82 2.48
C ASP A 121 19.77 -0.39 3.02
N LEU A 122 19.29 -1.23 2.11
CA LEU A 122 18.52 -2.42 2.45
C LEU A 122 19.39 -3.50 3.15
N SER A 123 20.69 -3.40 3.06
CA SER A 123 21.58 -4.37 3.73
C SER A 123 21.52 -4.28 5.25
N LEU A 124 20.90 -3.24 5.77
CA LEU A 124 20.73 -3.03 7.21
C LEU A 124 19.43 -3.63 7.77
N LEU A 125 18.71 -4.33 6.96
CA LEU A 125 17.45 -4.96 7.38
C LEU A 125 17.68 -6.06 8.44
#